data_94c6d6e155b0e58677aad32b70f47ec1
#
_entry.id   94c6d6e155b0e58677aad32b70f47ec1
#
_cell.length_a   1.000
_cell.length_b   1.000
_cell.length_c   1.000
_cell.angle_alpha   90.00
_cell.angle_beta   90.00
_cell.angle_gamma   90.00
#
_symmetry.space_group_name_H-M   'P 1'
#
loop_
_entity.id
_entity.type
_entity.pdbx_description
1 polymer ?
#
loop_
_entity_poly.entity_id
_entity_poly.type
_entity_poly.pdbx_seq_one_letter_code
_entity_poly.pdbx_strand_id
1 'polypeptide(L)'
;MDPKKREKAHHKMMREIEDDARDTGTWTGRSRFSDSTMAAMAAVQRHLFVDDDIQIAAYVNRPQRIGHGQTISQPYIVALMTDFLDLTGSEKVLEIGTGSGYQAAVLAEVLKQGRVFTIEIVEPLAKMAAKRLRELDYDNVTVRHGDGYKGWPEEAPFDAVIVTAAPETIPEALVEQLKPGGRMIVPIGRAHDRQTLTLVRKDAAGQVTVDKVLPVAFVPMVKDRN
;
A
#
# COMPACT_ATOMS: atom_id res chain seq x y z
N MET A 1 22.60 11.02 3.18
CA MET A 1 22.67 10.62 4.62
C MET A 1 23.81 9.63 4.82
N ASP A 2 24.58 9.75 5.94
CA ASP A 2 25.63 8.79 6.30
C ASP A 2 25.06 7.35 6.38
N PRO A 3 25.70 6.35 5.75
CA PRO A 3 25.23 4.97 5.70
C PRO A 3 24.94 4.36 7.08
N LYS A 4 25.82 4.60 8.08
CA LYS A 4 25.62 4.11 9.46
C LYS A 4 24.42 4.74 10.15
N LYS A 5 24.17 6.03 9.92
CA LYS A 5 22.99 6.71 10.46
C LYS A 5 21.73 6.20 9.82
N ARG A 6 21.76 5.91 8.52
CA ARG A 6 20.65 5.34 7.77
C ARG A 6 20.27 3.95 8.27
N GLU A 7 21.25 3.07 8.42
CA GLU A 7 21.06 1.72 8.96
C GLU A 7 20.43 1.75 10.36
N LYS A 8 20.95 2.61 11.25
CA LYS A 8 20.37 2.79 12.59
C LYS A 8 18.94 3.29 12.55
N ALA A 9 18.63 4.23 11.64
CA ALA A 9 17.27 4.77 11.46
C ALA A 9 16.32 3.69 10.92
N HIS A 10 16.78 2.88 9.96
CA HIS A 10 16.02 1.75 9.42
C HIS A 10 15.72 0.71 10.52
N HIS A 11 16.71 0.27 11.27
CA HIS A 11 16.50 -0.66 12.38
C HIS A 11 15.53 -0.11 13.44
N LYS A 12 15.59 1.21 13.70
CA LYS A 12 14.63 1.86 14.60
C LYS A 12 13.21 1.78 14.04
N MET A 13 13.02 2.11 12.76
CA MET A 13 11.72 2.02 12.07
C MET A 13 11.14 0.60 12.17
N MET A 14 11.95 -0.43 11.92
CA MET A 14 11.49 -1.83 11.99
C MET A 14 11.00 -2.19 13.39
N ARG A 15 11.71 -1.77 14.45
CA ARG A 15 11.23 -1.98 15.83
C ARG A 15 9.94 -1.22 16.13
N GLU A 16 9.82 0.04 15.68
CA GLU A 16 8.60 0.83 15.85
C GLU A 16 7.39 0.18 15.15
N ILE A 17 7.59 -0.46 13.98
CA ILE A 17 6.55 -1.24 13.31
C ILE A 17 6.08 -2.43 14.18
N GLU A 18 7.02 -3.16 14.78
CA GLU A 18 6.70 -4.29 15.67
C GLU A 18 6.00 -3.83 16.96
N ASP A 19 6.43 -2.70 17.53
CA ASP A 19 5.82 -2.09 18.71
C ASP A 19 4.37 -1.69 18.42
N ASP A 20 4.13 -0.95 17.33
CA ASP A 20 2.79 -0.54 16.90
C ASP A 20 1.89 -1.76 16.60
N ALA A 21 2.43 -2.84 16.03
CA ALA A 21 1.67 -4.08 15.80
C ALA A 21 1.21 -4.70 17.13
N ARG A 22 2.07 -4.73 18.16
CA ARG A 22 1.70 -5.22 19.50
C ARG A 22 0.64 -4.33 20.15
N ASP A 23 0.82 -3.01 20.07
CA ASP A 23 -0.07 -2.03 20.72
C ASP A 23 -1.46 -2.03 20.11
N THR A 24 -1.57 -2.25 18.80
CA THR A 24 -2.84 -2.27 18.07
C THR A 24 -3.44 -3.67 17.91
N GLY A 25 -2.73 -4.71 18.34
CA GLY A 25 -3.07 -6.10 18.11
C GLY A 25 -4.47 -6.51 18.59
N THR A 26 -4.97 -5.90 19.68
CA THR A 26 -6.34 -6.13 20.19
C THR A 26 -7.44 -5.65 19.23
N TRP A 27 -7.17 -4.63 18.43
CA TRP A 27 -8.12 -4.09 17.44
C TRP A 27 -7.97 -4.72 16.07
N THR A 28 -6.70 -4.94 15.66
CA THR A 28 -6.38 -5.43 14.31
C THR A 28 -6.42 -6.97 14.22
N GLY A 29 -6.33 -7.68 15.34
CA GLY A 29 -6.09 -9.12 15.36
C GLY A 29 -4.68 -9.50 14.90
N ARG A 30 -3.77 -8.52 14.73
CA ARG A 30 -2.40 -8.68 14.19
C ARG A 30 -1.37 -8.09 15.16
N SER A 31 -1.11 -8.77 16.27
CA SER A 31 -0.07 -8.35 17.23
C SER A 31 1.36 -8.62 16.73
N ARG A 32 1.51 -9.36 15.64
CA ARG A 32 2.76 -9.62 14.91
C ARG A 32 2.42 -9.77 13.43
N PHE A 33 3.26 -9.22 12.56
CA PHE A 33 3.17 -9.42 11.12
C PHE A 33 3.91 -10.68 10.67
N SER A 34 3.53 -11.20 9.50
CA SER A 34 4.18 -12.35 8.87
C SER A 34 5.65 -12.08 8.58
N ASP A 35 6.45 -13.13 8.57
CA ASP A 35 7.88 -13.03 8.28
C ASP A 35 8.12 -12.48 6.84
N SER A 36 7.23 -12.80 5.89
CA SER A 36 7.28 -12.28 4.51
C SER A 36 7.05 -10.77 4.46
N THR A 37 6.04 -10.26 5.19
CA THR A 37 5.79 -8.81 5.29
C THR A 37 6.98 -8.10 5.93
N MET A 38 7.50 -8.60 7.04
CA MET A 38 8.63 -7.97 7.74
C MET A 38 9.93 -8.03 6.92
N ALA A 39 10.18 -9.14 6.21
CA ALA A 39 11.31 -9.25 5.30
C ALA A 39 11.22 -8.24 4.13
N ALA A 40 10.03 -8.06 3.54
CA ALA A 40 9.79 -7.07 2.50
C ALA A 40 10.01 -5.63 3.02
N MET A 41 9.48 -5.30 4.20
CA MET A 41 9.71 -4.00 4.84
C MET A 41 11.19 -3.74 5.13
N ALA A 42 11.96 -4.76 5.48
CA ALA A 42 13.40 -4.67 5.73
C ALA A 42 14.20 -4.54 4.42
N ALA A 43 13.78 -5.18 3.32
CA ALA A 43 14.47 -5.15 2.04
C ALA A 43 14.33 -3.80 1.33
N VAL A 44 13.13 -3.17 1.39
CA VAL A 44 12.85 -1.95 0.64
C VAL A 44 13.45 -0.73 1.33
N GLN A 45 14.42 -0.09 0.68
CA GLN A 45 15.11 1.09 1.20
C GLN A 45 14.24 2.35 1.04
N ARG A 46 13.42 2.65 2.04
CA ARG A 46 12.41 3.71 1.99
C ARG A 46 12.93 5.09 1.57
N HIS A 47 14.19 5.44 1.91
CA HIS A 47 14.80 6.71 1.52
C HIS A 47 14.95 6.90 0.00
N LEU A 48 14.90 5.81 -0.79
CA LEU A 48 14.91 5.88 -2.26
C LEU A 48 13.56 6.29 -2.86
N PHE A 49 12.50 6.36 -2.04
CA PHE A 49 11.14 6.68 -2.44
C PHE A 49 10.67 8.08 -2.01
N VAL A 50 11.58 8.90 -1.53
CA VAL A 50 11.32 10.28 -1.11
C VAL A 50 12.35 11.22 -1.74
N ASP A 51 12.06 12.52 -1.74
CA ASP A 51 12.97 13.54 -2.24
C ASP A 51 14.21 13.69 -1.33
N ASP A 52 15.31 14.18 -1.90
CA ASP A 52 16.61 14.24 -1.23
C ASP A 52 16.59 15.06 0.08
N ASP A 53 15.80 16.12 0.15
CA ASP A 53 15.65 17.01 1.30
C ASP A 53 14.99 16.33 2.51
N ILE A 54 14.16 15.30 2.29
CA ILE A 54 13.46 14.57 3.35
C ILE A 54 14.00 13.16 3.60
N GLN A 55 15.07 12.74 2.94
CA GLN A 55 15.68 11.40 3.14
C GLN A 55 16.06 11.12 4.61
N ILE A 56 16.41 12.16 5.39
CA ILE A 56 16.71 12.01 6.82
C ILE A 56 15.47 11.54 7.60
N ALA A 57 14.29 12.03 7.22
CA ALA A 57 13.01 11.71 7.85
C ALA A 57 12.34 10.46 7.25
N ALA A 58 12.89 9.88 6.18
CA ALA A 58 12.28 8.76 5.47
C ALA A 58 11.97 7.55 6.38
N TYR A 59 12.83 7.32 7.38
CA TYR A 59 12.69 6.20 8.32
C TYR A 59 11.94 6.54 9.62
N VAL A 60 11.38 7.74 9.72
CA VAL A 60 10.45 8.06 10.81
C VAL A 60 9.14 7.35 10.55
N ASN A 61 8.61 6.66 11.56
CA ASN A 61 7.36 5.89 11.45
C ASN A 61 6.12 6.83 11.39
N ARG A 62 6.10 7.69 10.37
CA ARG A 62 5.04 8.67 10.07
C ARG A 62 4.90 8.85 8.56
N PRO A 63 3.72 9.32 8.07
CA PRO A 63 3.59 9.78 6.69
C PRO A 63 4.54 10.94 6.40
N GLN A 64 5.06 11.02 5.17
CA GLN A 64 5.91 12.11 4.68
C GLN A 64 5.34 12.65 3.36
N ARG A 65 5.52 13.94 3.09
CA ARG A 65 5.09 14.55 1.82
C ARG A 65 5.97 14.08 0.66
N ILE A 66 5.33 13.83 -0.50
CA ILE A 66 6.01 13.45 -1.76
C ILE A 66 5.68 14.40 -2.91
N GLY A 67 5.21 15.61 -2.60
CA GLY A 67 4.74 16.57 -3.60
C GLY A 67 3.29 16.33 -4.03
N HIS A 68 2.79 17.21 -4.88
CA HIS A 68 1.43 17.13 -5.47
C HIS A 68 0.29 16.94 -4.44
N GLY A 69 0.48 17.37 -3.18
CA GLY A 69 -0.50 17.14 -2.11
C GLY A 69 -0.58 15.72 -1.60
N GLN A 70 0.31 14.83 -2.05
CA GLN A 70 0.33 13.41 -1.70
C GLN A 70 1.39 13.08 -0.64
N THR A 71 1.28 11.89 -0.06
CA THR A 71 2.20 11.41 0.97
C THR A 71 2.63 9.96 0.71
N ILE A 72 3.87 9.62 1.14
CA ILE A 72 4.25 8.23 1.38
C ILE A 72 3.69 7.83 2.75
N SER A 73 2.94 6.73 2.81
CA SER A 73 2.23 6.27 4.01
C SER A 73 3.17 5.96 5.18
N GLN A 74 2.66 6.02 6.41
CA GLN A 74 3.38 5.57 7.60
C GLN A 74 3.88 4.12 7.42
N PRO A 75 5.14 3.81 7.75
CA PRO A 75 5.70 2.46 7.63
C PRO A 75 4.86 1.36 8.30
N TYR A 76 4.38 1.60 9.53
CA TYR A 76 3.49 0.67 10.21
C TYR A 76 2.21 0.38 9.41
N ILE A 77 1.57 1.39 8.82
CA ILE A 77 0.35 1.23 8.01
C ILE A 77 0.65 0.44 6.72
N VAL A 78 1.80 0.68 6.09
CA VAL A 78 2.24 -0.12 4.92
C VAL A 78 2.38 -1.59 5.30
N ALA A 79 3.05 -1.90 6.41
CA ALA A 79 3.20 -3.27 6.90
C ALA A 79 1.85 -3.91 7.24
N LEU A 80 0.99 -3.21 8.00
CA LEU A 80 -0.34 -3.69 8.39
C LEU A 80 -1.22 -3.99 7.17
N MET A 81 -1.30 -3.08 6.22
CA MET A 81 -2.11 -3.26 5.02
C MET A 81 -1.58 -4.40 4.14
N THR A 82 -0.27 -4.54 4.00
CA THR A 82 0.37 -5.66 3.29
C THR A 82 0.06 -6.99 3.96
N ASP A 83 0.17 -7.05 5.29
CA ASP A 83 -0.07 -8.28 6.06
C ASP A 83 -1.53 -8.74 6.02
N PHE A 84 -2.50 -7.80 5.97
CA PHE A 84 -3.92 -8.14 5.82
C PHE A 84 -4.27 -8.81 4.49
N LEU A 85 -3.44 -8.70 3.48
CA LEU A 85 -3.65 -9.37 2.21
C LEU A 85 -3.35 -10.87 2.28
N ASP A 86 -2.65 -11.36 3.32
CA ASP A 86 -2.24 -12.76 3.53
C ASP A 86 -1.62 -13.38 2.26
N LEU A 87 -0.65 -12.68 1.67
CA LEU A 87 0.00 -13.07 0.42
C LEU A 87 0.98 -14.24 0.64
N THR A 88 1.04 -15.13 -0.33
CA THR A 88 1.92 -16.32 -0.33
C THR A 88 3.09 -16.22 -1.31
N GLY A 89 3.08 -15.19 -2.17
CA GLY A 89 4.20 -14.84 -3.05
C GLY A 89 3.95 -14.97 -4.55
N SER A 90 2.81 -15.54 -4.98
CA SER A 90 2.49 -15.77 -6.40
C SER A 90 1.24 -15.03 -6.89
N GLU A 91 0.66 -14.21 -6.05
CA GLU A 91 -0.60 -13.51 -6.32
C GLU A 91 -0.45 -12.40 -7.36
N LYS A 92 -1.56 -12.08 -8.03
CA LYS A 92 -1.75 -10.87 -8.81
C LYS A 92 -2.44 -9.83 -7.94
N VAL A 93 -1.75 -8.75 -7.61
CA VAL A 93 -2.23 -7.69 -6.72
C VAL A 93 -2.44 -6.40 -7.49
N LEU A 94 -3.58 -5.72 -7.24
CA LEU A 94 -3.84 -4.38 -7.70
C LEU A 94 -3.65 -3.38 -6.55
N GLU A 95 -2.83 -2.37 -6.78
CA GLU A 95 -2.68 -1.20 -5.91
C GLU A 95 -3.37 0.02 -6.53
N ILE A 96 -4.11 0.77 -5.73
CA ILE A 96 -4.68 2.06 -6.11
C ILE A 96 -4.00 3.16 -5.30
N GLY A 97 -3.31 4.07 -6.00
CA GLY A 97 -2.51 5.14 -5.40
C GLY A 97 -1.03 4.77 -5.33
N THR A 98 -0.35 4.71 -6.49
CA THR A 98 1.09 4.39 -6.58
C THR A 98 1.95 5.35 -5.75
N GLY A 99 1.61 6.65 -5.78
CA GLY A 99 2.35 7.70 -5.09
C GLY A 99 3.83 7.69 -5.42
N SER A 100 4.67 7.43 -4.41
CA SER A 100 6.13 7.29 -4.57
C SER A 100 6.58 5.97 -5.18
N GLY A 101 5.72 4.94 -5.21
CA GLY A 101 6.04 3.55 -5.55
C GLY A 101 6.49 2.68 -4.37
N TYR A 102 6.51 3.21 -3.15
CA TYR A 102 7.02 2.47 -1.99
C TYR A 102 6.17 1.25 -1.63
N GLN A 103 4.84 1.40 -1.56
CA GLN A 103 3.94 0.29 -1.27
C GLN A 103 4.01 -0.76 -2.39
N ALA A 104 4.08 -0.35 -3.67
CA ALA A 104 4.28 -1.25 -4.80
C ALA A 104 5.58 -2.05 -4.66
N ALA A 105 6.70 -1.42 -4.24
CA ALA A 105 7.96 -2.09 -4.00
C ALA A 105 7.88 -3.10 -2.85
N VAL A 106 7.21 -2.77 -1.74
CA VAL A 106 6.98 -3.69 -0.63
C VAL A 106 6.17 -4.91 -1.09
N LEU A 107 5.10 -4.70 -1.86
CA LEU A 107 4.34 -5.80 -2.46
C LEU A 107 5.19 -6.64 -3.40
N ALA A 108 6.04 -6.03 -4.23
CA ALA A 108 6.93 -6.71 -5.15
C ALA A 108 7.95 -7.62 -4.42
N GLU A 109 8.43 -7.18 -3.25
CA GLU A 109 9.30 -7.99 -2.40
C GLU A 109 8.59 -9.22 -1.81
N VAL A 110 7.30 -9.11 -1.45
CA VAL A 110 6.49 -10.25 -1.02
C VAL A 110 6.20 -11.18 -2.20
N LEU A 111 5.90 -10.62 -3.38
CA LEU A 111 5.39 -11.33 -4.56
C LEU A 111 6.53 -11.77 -5.50
N LYS A 112 7.47 -12.57 -5.03
CA LYS A 112 8.63 -13.00 -5.84
C LYS A 112 8.26 -13.80 -7.11
N GLN A 113 7.10 -14.43 -7.14
CA GLN A 113 6.55 -15.17 -8.28
C GLN A 113 5.24 -14.55 -8.80
N GLY A 114 4.76 -13.50 -8.13
CA GLY A 114 3.53 -12.78 -8.44
C GLY A 114 3.77 -11.49 -9.21
N ARG A 115 2.72 -10.69 -9.34
CA ARG A 115 2.76 -9.39 -10.04
C ARG A 115 1.99 -8.33 -9.30
N VAL A 116 2.50 -7.10 -9.36
CA VAL A 116 1.85 -5.89 -8.86
C VAL A 116 1.43 -5.03 -10.05
N PHE A 117 0.15 -4.68 -10.09
CA PHE A 117 -0.41 -3.67 -10.98
C PHE A 117 -0.77 -2.47 -10.11
N THR A 118 -0.32 -1.28 -10.49
CA THR A 118 -0.55 -0.09 -9.67
C THR A 118 -1.02 1.09 -10.51
N ILE A 119 -2.04 1.80 -10.02
CA ILE A 119 -2.67 2.92 -10.71
C ILE A 119 -2.45 4.21 -9.92
N GLU A 120 -2.02 5.26 -10.63
CA GLU A 120 -1.86 6.61 -10.09
C GLU A 120 -2.58 7.63 -10.97
N ILE A 121 -3.39 8.48 -10.34
CA ILE A 121 -4.16 9.51 -11.05
C ILE A 121 -3.33 10.78 -11.32
N VAL A 122 -2.28 11.01 -10.54
CA VAL A 122 -1.37 12.15 -10.70
C VAL A 122 -0.26 11.76 -11.68
N GLU A 123 -0.40 12.16 -12.95
CA GLU A 123 0.49 11.76 -14.03
C GLU A 123 1.99 11.95 -13.72
N PRO A 124 2.47 13.09 -13.16
CA PRO A 124 3.85 13.24 -12.76
C PRO A 124 4.33 12.17 -11.77
N LEU A 125 3.49 11.81 -10.77
CA LEU A 125 3.81 10.77 -9.80
C LEU A 125 3.86 9.38 -10.47
N ALA A 126 2.91 9.06 -11.34
CA ALA A 126 2.90 7.81 -12.10
C ALA A 126 4.21 7.64 -12.90
N LYS A 127 4.64 8.69 -13.61
CA LYS A 127 5.90 8.69 -14.38
C LYS A 127 7.13 8.54 -13.49
N MET A 128 7.17 9.25 -12.37
CA MET A 128 8.28 9.18 -11.41
C MET A 128 8.37 7.80 -10.75
N ALA A 129 7.24 7.24 -10.32
CA ALA A 129 7.19 5.91 -9.72
C ALA A 129 7.59 4.82 -10.70
N ALA A 130 7.08 4.86 -11.94
CA ALA A 130 7.44 3.90 -12.99
C ALA A 130 8.94 3.93 -13.31
N LYS A 131 9.55 5.13 -13.37
CA LYS A 131 10.99 5.29 -13.57
C LYS A 131 11.77 4.70 -12.39
N ARG A 132 11.40 5.09 -11.16
CA ARG A 132 12.08 4.66 -9.92
C ARG A 132 12.02 3.14 -9.73
N LEU A 133 10.86 2.54 -9.90
CA LEU A 133 10.69 1.09 -9.75
C LEU A 133 11.53 0.32 -10.74
N ARG A 134 11.62 0.77 -12.00
CA ARG A 134 12.50 0.17 -13.02
C ARG A 134 13.98 0.33 -12.67
N GLU A 135 14.41 1.51 -12.19
CA GLU A 135 15.79 1.77 -11.78
C GLU A 135 16.22 0.97 -10.52
N LEU A 136 15.24 0.48 -9.77
CA LEU A 136 15.42 -0.38 -8.59
C LEU A 136 15.16 -1.86 -8.89
N ASP A 137 15.07 -2.25 -10.17
CA ASP A 137 14.91 -3.63 -10.66
C ASP A 137 13.62 -4.33 -10.17
N TYR A 138 12.52 -3.57 -9.96
CA TYR A 138 11.20 -4.13 -9.67
C TYR A 138 10.44 -4.50 -10.96
N ASP A 139 10.92 -5.51 -11.69
CA ASP A 139 10.38 -5.93 -13.00
C ASP A 139 8.99 -6.58 -12.91
N ASN A 140 8.56 -6.98 -11.70
CA ASN A 140 7.23 -7.53 -11.42
C ASN A 140 6.16 -6.48 -11.10
N VAL A 141 6.47 -5.17 -11.24
CA VAL A 141 5.55 -4.06 -11.03
C VAL A 141 5.20 -3.38 -12.36
N THR A 142 3.91 -3.22 -12.62
CA THR A 142 3.41 -2.45 -13.78
C THR A 142 2.66 -1.22 -13.29
N VAL A 143 3.11 -0.03 -13.67
CA VAL A 143 2.50 1.26 -13.30
C VAL A 143 1.65 1.79 -14.43
N ARG A 144 0.42 2.25 -14.13
CA ARG A 144 -0.49 2.91 -15.06
C ARG A 144 -0.93 4.27 -14.51
N HIS A 145 -0.92 5.29 -15.36
CA HIS A 145 -1.63 6.54 -15.11
C HIS A 145 -3.13 6.32 -15.40
N GLY A 146 -4.02 6.65 -14.45
CA GLY A 146 -5.45 6.48 -14.65
C GLY A 146 -6.29 6.69 -13.40
N ASP A 147 -7.61 6.55 -13.58
CA ASP A 147 -8.60 6.65 -12.51
C ASP A 147 -8.71 5.33 -11.74
N GLY A 148 -8.27 5.34 -10.49
CA GLY A 148 -8.31 4.18 -9.60
C GLY A 148 -9.73 3.66 -9.30
N TYR A 149 -10.76 4.51 -9.38
CA TYR A 149 -12.15 4.07 -9.22
C TYR A 149 -12.60 3.05 -10.27
N LYS A 150 -11.96 3.05 -11.45
CA LYS A 150 -12.24 2.10 -12.54
C LYS A 150 -11.49 0.78 -12.36
N GLY A 151 -10.49 0.74 -11.48
CA GLY A 151 -9.58 -0.39 -11.38
C GLY A 151 -8.81 -0.64 -12.69
N TRP A 152 -8.51 -1.91 -12.97
CA TRP A 152 -7.80 -2.33 -14.18
C TRP A 152 -8.48 -3.56 -14.81
N PRO A 153 -9.62 -3.36 -15.53
CA PRO A 153 -10.43 -4.45 -16.05
C PRO A 153 -9.68 -5.42 -16.98
N GLU A 154 -8.72 -4.88 -17.78
CA GLU A 154 -7.94 -5.68 -18.74
C GLU A 154 -7.01 -6.69 -18.04
N GLU A 155 -6.66 -6.42 -16.78
CA GLU A 155 -5.82 -7.29 -15.96
C GLU A 155 -6.60 -8.07 -14.89
N ALA A 156 -7.89 -7.79 -14.73
CA ALA A 156 -8.72 -8.54 -13.78
C ALA A 156 -8.85 -10.03 -14.20
N PRO A 157 -9.13 -10.93 -13.24
CA PRO A 157 -9.33 -10.68 -11.83
C PRO A 157 -8.02 -10.67 -11.01
N PHE A 158 -8.06 -10.02 -9.83
CA PHE A 158 -6.95 -9.91 -8.89
C PHE A 158 -7.14 -10.80 -7.65
N ASP A 159 -6.07 -11.37 -7.13
CA ASP A 159 -6.08 -12.14 -5.89
C ASP A 159 -6.26 -11.22 -4.67
N ALA A 160 -5.67 -10.03 -4.75
CA ALA A 160 -5.84 -9.02 -3.71
C ALA A 160 -5.83 -7.60 -4.29
N VAL A 161 -6.46 -6.67 -3.56
CA VAL A 161 -6.49 -5.24 -3.87
C VAL A 161 -6.06 -4.45 -2.63
N ILE A 162 -5.19 -3.47 -2.82
CA ILE A 162 -4.79 -2.52 -1.78
C ILE A 162 -5.07 -1.09 -2.25
N VAL A 163 -5.76 -0.30 -1.43
CA VAL A 163 -6.11 1.08 -1.77
C VAL A 163 -5.42 2.02 -0.78
N THR A 164 -4.54 2.88 -1.27
CA THR A 164 -3.71 3.78 -0.46
C THR A 164 -4.18 5.24 -0.45
N ALA A 165 -5.41 5.47 -0.92
CA ALA A 165 -6.15 6.72 -0.83
C ALA A 165 -7.57 6.42 -0.35
N ALA A 166 -8.24 7.35 0.34
CA ALA A 166 -9.55 7.10 0.93
C ALA A 166 -10.71 7.47 -0.01
N PRO A 167 -11.46 6.50 -0.58
CA PRO A 167 -12.77 6.75 -1.16
C PRO A 167 -13.82 6.96 -0.05
N GLU A 168 -14.92 7.66 -0.36
CA GLU A 168 -16.04 7.82 0.58
C GLU A 168 -16.79 6.50 0.84
N THR A 169 -16.87 5.64 -0.19
CA THR A 169 -17.48 4.31 -0.14
C THR A 169 -16.60 3.31 -0.87
N ILE A 170 -16.80 2.02 -0.62
CA ILE A 170 -16.08 0.95 -1.32
C ILE A 170 -16.38 1.04 -2.83
N PRO A 171 -15.37 1.17 -3.72
CA PRO A 171 -15.61 1.22 -5.17
C PRO A 171 -16.06 -0.15 -5.68
N GLU A 172 -17.25 -0.21 -6.28
CA GLU A 172 -17.85 -1.46 -6.80
C GLU A 172 -16.94 -2.16 -7.82
N ALA A 173 -16.35 -1.41 -8.74
CA ALA A 173 -15.46 -1.96 -9.77
C ALA A 173 -14.25 -2.73 -9.17
N LEU A 174 -13.74 -2.31 -8.01
CA LEU A 174 -12.64 -3.01 -7.34
C LEU A 174 -13.11 -4.34 -6.71
N VAL A 175 -14.34 -4.37 -6.19
CA VAL A 175 -14.95 -5.60 -5.67
C VAL A 175 -15.27 -6.58 -6.79
N GLU A 176 -15.77 -6.10 -7.93
CA GLU A 176 -16.02 -6.92 -9.12
C GLU A 176 -14.75 -7.56 -9.66
N GLN A 177 -13.64 -6.80 -9.70
CA GLN A 177 -12.32 -7.23 -10.16
C GLN A 177 -11.58 -8.13 -9.16
N LEU A 178 -12.09 -8.31 -7.94
CA LEU A 178 -11.53 -9.22 -6.95
C LEU A 178 -11.98 -10.66 -7.23
N LYS A 179 -11.03 -11.60 -7.22
CA LYS A 179 -11.34 -13.04 -7.33
C LYS A 179 -12.24 -13.53 -6.21
N PRO A 180 -13.06 -14.58 -6.43
CA PRO A 180 -13.56 -15.41 -5.31
C PRO A 180 -12.39 -15.91 -4.47
N GLY A 181 -12.52 -15.80 -3.15
CA GLY A 181 -11.44 -16.07 -2.18
C GLY A 181 -10.47 -14.91 -1.97
N GLY A 182 -10.57 -13.85 -2.78
CA GLY A 182 -9.70 -12.67 -2.69
C GLY A 182 -10.09 -11.70 -1.58
N ARG A 183 -9.20 -10.74 -1.32
CA ARG A 183 -9.41 -9.73 -0.28
C ARG A 183 -8.92 -8.35 -0.70
N MET A 184 -9.54 -7.32 -0.15
CA MET A 184 -9.15 -5.94 -0.37
C MET A 184 -9.00 -5.22 0.96
N ILE A 185 -7.94 -4.42 1.10
CA ILE A 185 -7.75 -3.51 2.23
C ILE A 185 -7.86 -2.07 1.74
N VAL A 186 -8.75 -1.28 2.34
CA VAL A 186 -9.10 0.06 1.87
C VAL A 186 -9.47 0.98 3.02
N PRO A 187 -8.95 2.22 3.10
CA PRO A 187 -9.42 3.24 4.03
C PRO A 187 -10.73 3.83 3.50
N ILE A 188 -11.79 3.86 4.29
CA ILE A 188 -13.10 4.40 3.90
C ILE A 188 -13.43 5.63 4.74
N GLY A 189 -13.85 6.70 4.09
CA GLY A 189 -14.33 7.93 4.73
C GLY A 189 -13.94 9.20 3.97
N ARG A 190 -14.57 10.31 4.36
CA ARG A 190 -14.32 11.62 3.73
C ARG A 190 -12.99 12.23 4.17
N ALA A 191 -12.44 13.07 3.33
CA ALA A 191 -11.31 13.92 3.70
C ALA A 191 -11.66 14.78 4.92
N HIS A 192 -10.72 14.87 5.88
CA HIS A 192 -10.89 15.62 7.13
C HIS A 192 -11.97 15.10 8.09
N ASP A 193 -12.55 13.91 7.82
CA ASP A 193 -13.47 13.22 8.71
C ASP A 193 -12.82 11.91 9.22
N ARG A 194 -13.55 11.15 10.02
CA ARG A 194 -13.09 9.84 10.50
C ARG A 194 -13.03 8.84 9.34
N GLN A 195 -11.84 8.40 9.01
CA GLN A 195 -11.64 7.30 8.08
C GLN A 195 -11.35 6.01 8.85
N THR A 196 -11.83 4.90 8.32
CA THR A 196 -11.62 3.59 8.92
C THR A 196 -10.94 2.67 7.90
N LEU A 197 -9.81 2.09 8.26
CA LEU A 197 -9.21 1.01 7.49
C LEU A 197 -10.17 -0.18 7.52
N THR A 198 -10.50 -0.69 6.36
CA THR A 198 -11.58 -1.67 6.16
C THR A 198 -11.05 -2.84 5.35
N LEU A 199 -11.26 -4.06 5.87
CA LEU A 199 -10.94 -5.30 5.18
C LEU A 199 -12.20 -5.83 4.50
N VAL A 200 -12.15 -6.00 3.19
CA VAL A 200 -13.20 -6.61 2.36
C VAL A 200 -12.73 -8.00 1.96
N ARG A 201 -13.55 -9.01 2.17
CA ARG A 201 -13.27 -10.39 1.72
C ARG A 201 -14.40 -10.84 0.81
N LYS A 202 -14.03 -11.49 -0.28
CA LYS A 202 -14.95 -12.14 -1.21
C LYS A 202 -14.78 -13.65 -1.07
N ASP A 203 -15.78 -14.35 -0.58
CA ASP A 203 -15.69 -15.79 -0.39
C ASP A 203 -15.73 -16.57 -1.73
N ALA A 204 -15.60 -17.89 -1.66
CA ALA A 204 -15.62 -18.76 -2.84
C ALA A 204 -16.99 -18.74 -3.58
N ALA A 205 -18.08 -18.36 -2.91
CA ALA A 205 -19.41 -18.20 -3.48
C ALA A 205 -19.64 -16.79 -4.04
N GLY A 206 -18.63 -15.89 -3.90
CA GLY A 206 -18.71 -14.51 -4.35
C GLY A 206 -19.40 -13.56 -3.34
N GLN A 207 -19.74 -14.03 -2.14
CA GLN A 207 -20.31 -13.17 -1.11
C GLN A 207 -19.23 -12.27 -0.49
N VAL A 208 -19.61 -11.02 -0.23
CA VAL A 208 -18.70 -10.00 0.29
C VAL A 208 -18.97 -9.75 1.76
N THR A 209 -17.91 -9.83 2.57
CA THR A 209 -17.91 -9.40 3.97
C THR A 209 -17.01 -8.20 4.16
N VAL A 210 -17.37 -7.34 5.11
CA VAL A 210 -16.70 -6.06 5.36
C VAL A 210 -16.43 -5.90 6.86
N ASP A 211 -15.14 -5.84 7.23
CA ASP A 211 -14.71 -5.70 8.62
C ASP A 211 -13.96 -4.40 8.82
N LYS A 212 -14.35 -3.64 9.83
CA LYS A 212 -13.63 -2.44 10.26
C LYS A 212 -12.41 -2.83 11.09
N VAL A 213 -11.25 -2.28 10.75
CA VAL A 213 -9.96 -2.62 11.38
C VAL A 213 -9.55 -1.58 12.42
N LEU A 214 -9.20 -0.36 11.98
CA LEU A 214 -8.80 0.72 12.88
C LEU A 214 -9.02 2.10 12.23
N PRO A 215 -9.09 3.19 13.04
CA PRO A 215 -9.12 4.55 12.52
C PRO A 215 -7.80 4.90 11.83
N VAL A 216 -7.88 5.59 10.68
CA VAL A 216 -6.73 6.01 9.87
C VAL A 216 -6.95 7.40 9.29
N ALA A 217 -5.89 7.96 8.69
CA ALA A 217 -5.95 9.21 7.94
C ALA A 217 -5.16 9.07 6.63
N PHE A 218 -5.88 9.07 5.52
CA PHE A 218 -5.34 9.02 4.16
C PHE A 218 -5.74 10.26 3.36
N VAL A 219 -4.98 10.53 2.31
CA VAL A 219 -5.39 11.48 1.27
C VAL A 219 -6.67 10.98 0.58
N PRO A 220 -7.56 11.89 0.11
CA PRO A 220 -8.77 11.46 -0.55
C PRO A 220 -8.47 10.75 -1.88
N MET A 221 -9.22 9.71 -2.17
CA MET A 221 -9.26 9.11 -3.50
C MET A 221 -10.07 10.03 -4.41
N VAL A 222 -9.48 10.48 -5.50
CA VAL A 222 -10.12 11.41 -6.44
C VAL A 222 -10.43 10.71 -7.77
N LYS A 223 -11.49 11.20 -8.45
CA LYS A 223 -11.87 10.74 -9.78
C LYS A 223 -11.20 11.62 -10.84
N ASP A 224 -10.98 11.05 -12.02
CA ASP A 224 -10.65 11.83 -13.19
C ASP A 224 -11.80 12.84 -13.46
N ARG A 225 -11.44 14.10 -13.69
CA ARG A 225 -12.40 15.20 -13.93
C ARG A 225 -12.73 15.40 -15.41
N ASN A 226 -12.53 14.37 -16.24
CA ASN A 226 -12.93 14.42 -17.64
C ASN A 226 -14.39 14.07 -17.82
#